data_aabc64d6d20a66ba489d3bcec4ffed83
#
_entry.id   aabc64d6d20a66ba489d3bcec4ffed83
#
_cell.length_a   1.000
_cell.length_b   1.000
_cell.length_c   1.000
_cell.angle_alpha   90.00
_cell.angle_beta   90.00
_cell.angle_gamma   90.00
#
_symmetry.space_group_name_H-M   'P 1'
#
loop_
_entity.id
_entity.type
_entity.pdbx_description
1 polymer ?
#
loop_
_entity_poly.entity_id
_entity_poly.type
_entity_poly.pdbx_seq_one_letter_code
_entity_poly.pdbx_strand_id
1 'polypeptide(L)'
;MMGSTSNALDKGGDNFKKLYYDSDVTKRNRNGQTRSGLYSLFIPMEWNYEGFIDSHGIPVFDTPKKEVEGPYGESIDIGVIEHWDNEVDGLRGDQDALNEYYRQFPRTEEHAFRDETKNSIFNLTKIYEQIDYNEAVADGLISKGNFQWK
;
A
#
# COMPACT_ATOMS: atom_id res chain seq x y z
N MET A 1 -19.71 5.98 6.82
CA MET A 1 -18.38 5.43 6.48
C MET A 1 -18.36 5.20 4.98
N MET A 2 -17.34 5.69 4.28
CA MET A 2 -17.11 5.38 2.86
C MET A 2 -15.84 4.54 2.79
N GLY A 3 -15.94 3.34 2.22
CA GLY A 3 -14.79 2.50 1.92
C GLY A 3 -14.58 2.46 0.40
N SER A 4 -13.34 2.55 -0.06
CA SER A 4 -13.00 2.44 -1.48
C SER A 4 -11.56 1.98 -1.65
N THR A 5 -11.30 1.20 -2.67
CA THR A 5 -9.98 1.05 -3.24
C THR A 5 -9.70 2.23 -4.18
N SER A 6 -8.45 2.65 -4.25
CA SER A 6 -8.05 3.72 -5.16
C SER A 6 -8.17 3.25 -6.61
N ASN A 7 -8.78 4.08 -7.46
CA ASN A 7 -8.74 3.89 -8.90
C ASN A 7 -7.54 4.63 -9.49
N ALA A 8 -7.20 4.37 -10.75
CA ALA A 8 -6.18 5.15 -11.46
C ALA A 8 -6.50 6.65 -11.42
N LEU A 9 -5.48 7.49 -11.30
CA LEU A 9 -5.67 8.93 -11.08
C LEU A 9 -6.45 9.60 -12.22
N ASP A 10 -6.18 9.21 -13.46
CA ASP A 10 -6.88 9.67 -14.65
C ASP A 10 -8.37 9.27 -14.72
N LYS A 11 -8.77 8.24 -13.96
CA LYS A 11 -10.16 7.74 -13.85
C LYS A 11 -10.91 8.26 -12.60
N GLY A 12 -10.48 9.38 -12.05
CA GLY A 12 -11.10 10.01 -10.88
C GLY A 12 -10.42 9.70 -9.55
N GLY A 13 -9.32 8.94 -9.55
CA GLY A 13 -8.52 8.66 -8.36
C GLY A 13 -7.93 9.92 -7.74
N ASP A 14 -7.62 10.94 -8.53
CA ASP A 14 -7.13 12.25 -8.06
C ASP A 14 -8.05 12.91 -7.05
N ASN A 15 -9.36 12.90 -7.31
CA ASN A 15 -10.34 13.48 -6.39
C ASN A 15 -10.41 12.69 -5.07
N PHE A 16 -10.30 11.36 -5.16
CA PHE A 16 -10.28 10.51 -3.99
C PHE A 16 -8.99 10.71 -3.18
N LYS A 17 -7.83 10.73 -3.84
CA LYS A 17 -6.53 11.02 -3.22
C LYS A 17 -6.54 12.36 -2.49
N LYS A 18 -7.05 13.41 -3.15
CA LYS A 18 -7.19 14.74 -2.54
C LYS A 18 -8.11 14.72 -1.32
N LEU A 19 -9.27 14.07 -1.44
CA LEU A 19 -10.21 13.92 -0.33
C LEU A 19 -9.57 13.17 0.85
N TYR A 20 -8.81 12.12 0.57
CA TYR A 20 -8.09 11.33 1.57
C TYR A 20 -7.10 12.19 2.35
N TYR A 21 -6.23 12.95 1.67
CA TYR A 21 -5.25 13.82 2.32
C TYR A 21 -5.86 15.06 2.98
N ASP A 22 -6.98 15.58 2.46
CA ASP A 22 -7.76 16.65 3.12
C ASP A 22 -8.48 16.13 4.38
N SER A 23 -8.55 14.81 4.55
CA SER A 23 -9.14 14.13 5.71
C SER A 23 -8.11 13.69 6.76
N ASP A 24 -6.84 14.05 6.59
CA ASP A 24 -5.73 13.68 7.47
C ASP A 24 -5.93 14.24 8.88
N VAL A 25 -6.03 13.32 9.84
CA VAL A 25 -6.27 13.63 11.26
C VAL A 25 -5.13 14.42 11.92
N THR A 26 -3.94 14.37 11.35
CA THR A 26 -2.77 15.11 11.85
C THR A 26 -2.83 16.60 11.49
N LYS A 27 -3.62 16.98 10.48
CA LYS A 27 -3.76 18.33 9.92
C LYS A 27 -5.08 18.99 10.35
N ARG A 28 -5.49 18.78 11.60
CA ARG A 28 -6.69 19.40 12.14
C ARG A 28 -6.51 20.88 12.39
N ASN A 29 -7.60 21.66 12.19
CA ASN A 29 -7.66 23.05 12.58
C ASN A 29 -7.82 23.20 14.11
N ARG A 30 -7.88 24.46 14.61
CA ARG A 30 -8.07 24.75 16.04
C ARG A 30 -9.36 24.18 16.62
N ASN A 31 -10.36 23.91 15.80
CA ASN A 31 -11.66 23.35 16.20
C ASN A 31 -11.65 21.80 16.15
N GLY A 32 -10.51 21.19 15.87
CA GLY A 32 -10.37 19.73 15.79
C GLY A 32 -10.88 19.12 14.48
N GLN A 33 -11.23 19.92 13.48
CA GLN A 33 -11.75 19.45 12.19
C GLN A 33 -10.65 19.37 11.13
N THR A 34 -10.74 18.35 10.29
CA THR A 34 -9.96 18.24 9.07
C THR A 34 -10.53 19.18 7.99
N ARG A 35 -9.77 19.39 6.91
CA ARG A 35 -10.20 20.26 5.80
C ARG A 35 -11.47 19.77 5.10
N SER A 36 -11.63 18.45 4.97
CA SER A 36 -12.79 17.81 4.36
C SER A 36 -13.98 17.65 5.33
N GLY A 37 -13.75 17.77 6.65
CA GLY A 37 -14.70 17.39 7.69
C GLY A 37 -14.81 15.86 7.93
N LEU A 38 -14.04 15.06 7.18
CA LEU A 38 -13.96 13.61 7.32
C LEU A 38 -12.64 13.21 7.99
N TYR A 39 -12.52 11.96 8.39
CA TYR A 39 -11.28 11.37 8.91
C TYR A 39 -10.86 10.21 8.00
N SER A 40 -9.63 10.30 7.47
CA SER A 40 -9.05 9.20 6.69
C SER A 40 -8.57 8.08 7.61
N LEU A 41 -8.80 6.85 7.15
CA LEU A 41 -8.26 5.64 7.75
C LEU A 41 -7.73 4.78 6.61
N PHE A 42 -6.46 4.42 6.69
CA PHE A 42 -5.84 3.43 5.81
C PHE A 42 -5.87 2.06 6.51
N ILE A 43 -6.32 1.04 5.79
CA ILE A 43 -6.27 -0.34 6.25
C ILE A 43 -5.39 -1.09 5.25
N PRO A 44 -4.19 -1.52 5.66
CA PRO A 44 -3.33 -2.34 4.81
C PRO A 44 -4.00 -3.64 4.41
N MET A 45 -3.69 -4.14 3.21
CA MET A 45 -4.34 -5.31 2.63
C MET A 45 -4.19 -6.56 3.49
N GLU A 46 -3.08 -6.72 4.20
CA GLU A 46 -2.79 -7.89 5.02
C GLU A 46 -3.79 -8.11 6.16
N TRP A 47 -4.56 -7.08 6.54
CA TRP A 47 -5.59 -7.21 7.58
C TRP A 47 -6.87 -7.88 7.10
N ASN A 48 -7.11 -7.93 5.81
CA ASN A 48 -8.38 -8.43 5.27
C ASN A 48 -8.20 -9.13 3.91
N TYR A 49 -7.08 -9.81 3.72
CA TYR A 49 -6.85 -10.57 2.49
C TYR A 49 -7.57 -11.91 2.58
N GLU A 50 -8.47 -12.16 1.61
CA GLU A 50 -9.26 -13.39 1.56
C GLU A 50 -8.34 -14.61 1.42
N GLY A 51 -8.62 -15.67 2.19
CA GLY A 51 -7.82 -16.89 2.21
C GLY A 51 -6.66 -16.88 3.21
N PHE A 52 -6.40 -15.76 3.91
CA PHE A 52 -5.33 -15.64 4.91
C PHE A 52 -5.86 -15.22 6.28
N ILE A 53 -7.09 -15.60 6.58
CA ILE A 53 -7.74 -15.36 7.88
C ILE A 53 -8.00 -16.73 8.51
N ASP A 54 -7.59 -16.92 9.76
CA ASP A 54 -7.79 -18.17 10.45
C ASP A 54 -9.25 -18.40 10.89
N SER A 55 -9.54 -19.58 11.40
CA SER A 55 -10.88 -19.96 11.87
C SER A 55 -11.39 -19.10 13.05
N HIS A 56 -10.54 -18.28 13.66
CA HIS A 56 -10.88 -17.34 14.72
C HIS A 56 -11.05 -15.90 14.20
N GLY A 57 -10.86 -15.66 12.90
CA GLY A 57 -10.94 -14.35 12.28
C GLY A 57 -9.65 -13.51 12.42
N ILE A 58 -8.52 -14.13 12.71
CA ILE A 58 -7.22 -13.46 12.88
C ILE A 58 -6.43 -13.58 11.58
N PRO A 59 -5.88 -12.47 11.03
CA PRO A 59 -5.04 -12.53 9.84
C PRO A 59 -3.73 -13.30 10.10
N VAL A 60 -3.36 -14.16 9.17
CA VAL A 60 -2.10 -14.90 9.16
C VAL A 60 -1.05 -14.09 8.41
N PHE A 61 -0.33 -13.21 9.11
CA PHE A 61 0.65 -12.30 8.50
C PHE A 61 1.88 -13.03 7.98
N ASP A 62 2.57 -13.73 8.89
CA ASP A 62 3.79 -14.47 8.58
C ASP A 62 3.46 -15.93 8.27
N THR A 63 4.30 -16.56 7.46
CA THR A 63 4.19 -17.97 7.15
C THR A 63 4.27 -18.81 8.44
N PRO A 64 3.22 -19.56 8.77
CA PRO A 64 3.13 -20.27 10.02
C PRO A 64 4.05 -21.50 10.02
N LYS A 65 4.62 -21.86 11.16
CA LYS A 65 5.46 -23.08 11.30
C LYS A 65 4.65 -24.39 11.16
N LYS A 66 3.36 -24.33 11.31
CA LYS A 66 2.39 -25.41 11.12
C LYS A 66 1.19 -24.82 10.41
N GLU A 67 0.59 -25.61 9.55
CA GLU A 67 -0.65 -25.26 8.88
C GLU A 67 -1.71 -24.75 9.88
N VAL A 68 -2.37 -23.66 9.51
CA VAL A 68 -3.44 -23.04 10.29
C VAL A 68 -4.75 -23.28 9.55
N GLU A 69 -5.78 -23.63 10.28
CA GLU A 69 -7.12 -23.86 9.72
C GLU A 69 -7.83 -22.52 9.47
N GLY A 70 -8.29 -22.33 8.25
CA GLY A 70 -9.14 -21.20 7.88
C GLY A 70 -10.60 -21.37 8.28
N PRO A 71 -11.45 -20.35 8.06
CA PRO A 71 -12.82 -20.33 8.55
C PRO A 71 -13.75 -21.38 7.88
N TYR A 72 -13.36 -21.93 6.73
CA TYR A 72 -14.12 -22.95 6.01
C TYR A 72 -13.43 -24.33 6.00
N GLY A 73 -12.39 -24.51 6.84
CA GLY A 73 -11.63 -25.74 6.94
C GLY A 73 -10.52 -25.90 5.92
N GLU A 74 -10.21 -24.83 5.17
CA GLU A 74 -9.03 -24.75 4.31
C GLU A 74 -7.75 -24.68 5.15
N SER A 75 -6.64 -25.19 4.60
CA SER A 75 -5.34 -25.12 5.25
C SER A 75 -4.57 -23.90 4.75
N ILE A 76 -4.04 -23.09 5.67
CA ILE A 76 -3.19 -21.93 5.41
C ILE A 76 -1.77 -22.32 5.80
N ASP A 77 -0.90 -22.50 4.81
CA ASP A 77 0.49 -22.93 4.96
C ASP A 77 1.51 -21.81 4.66
N ILE A 78 1.06 -20.70 4.09
CA ILE A 78 1.85 -19.50 3.76
C ILE A 78 1.21 -18.26 4.38
N GLY A 79 2.00 -17.30 4.81
CA GLY A 79 1.52 -16.02 5.32
C GLY A 79 1.16 -15.04 4.18
N VAL A 80 0.24 -14.11 4.47
CA VAL A 80 -0.22 -13.12 3.48
C VAL A 80 0.91 -12.22 2.98
N ILE A 81 1.91 -11.94 3.81
CA ILE A 81 3.06 -11.09 3.41
C ILE A 81 3.91 -11.82 2.36
N GLU A 82 4.26 -13.08 2.61
CA GLU A 82 5.02 -13.90 1.67
C GLU A 82 4.23 -14.15 0.37
N HIS A 83 2.93 -14.39 0.48
CA HIS A 83 2.07 -14.50 -0.71
C HIS A 83 2.12 -13.22 -1.55
N TRP A 84 1.95 -12.06 -0.91
CA TRP A 84 1.98 -10.77 -1.60
C TRP A 84 3.35 -10.50 -2.25
N ASP A 85 4.45 -10.83 -1.58
CA ASP A 85 5.81 -10.68 -2.12
C ASP A 85 6.00 -11.58 -3.35
N ASN A 86 5.48 -12.81 -3.34
CA ASN A 86 5.52 -13.74 -4.46
C ASN A 86 4.72 -13.23 -5.67
N GLU A 87 3.54 -12.64 -5.44
CA GLU A 87 2.73 -12.02 -6.50
C GLU A 87 3.45 -10.82 -7.12
N VAL A 88 4.03 -9.95 -6.30
CA VAL A 88 4.85 -8.82 -6.75
C VAL A 88 6.04 -9.29 -7.58
N ASP A 89 6.75 -10.31 -7.14
CA ASP A 89 7.87 -10.90 -7.88
C ASP A 89 7.44 -11.49 -9.23
N GLY A 90 6.29 -12.12 -9.27
CA GLY A 90 5.70 -12.65 -10.50
C GLY A 90 5.31 -11.56 -11.51
N LEU A 91 4.97 -10.38 -11.03
CA LEU A 91 4.60 -9.22 -11.87
C LEU A 91 5.80 -8.35 -12.25
N ARG A 92 7.01 -8.63 -11.75
CA ARG A 92 8.22 -7.92 -12.17
C ARG A 92 8.46 -8.12 -13.67
N GLY A 93 8.42 -7.04 -14.42
CA GLY A 93 8.52 -7.03 -15.89
C GLY A 93 7.30 -6.46 -16.58
N ASP A 94 6.15 -6.43 -15.91
CA ASP A 94 4.97 -5.68 -16.34
C ASP A 94 4.64 -4.59 -15.32
N GLN A 95 5.18 -3.41 -15.52
CA GLN A 95 5.03 -2.30 -14.57
C GLN A 95 3.59 -1.80 -14.46
N ASP A 96 2.80 -1.89 -15.52
CA ASP A 96 1.39 -1.49 -15.49
C ASP A 96 0.59 -2.47 -14.61
N ALA A 97 0.80 -3.77 -14.78
CA ALA A 97 0.18 -4.81 -13.94
C ALA A 97 0.63 -4.70 -12.48
N LEU A 98 1.92 -4.45 -12.25
CA LEU A 98 2.47 -4.26 -10.91
C LEU A 98 1.85 -3.04 -10.20
N ASN A 99 1.74 -1.89 -10.89
CA ASN A 99 1.12 -0.69 -10.32
C ASN A 99 -0.38 -0.91 -10.03
N GLU A 100 -1.08 -1.65 -10.89
CA GLU A 100 -2.48 -2.03 -10.65
C GLU A 100 -2.60 -2.92 -9.42
N TYR A 101 -1.73 -3.93 -9.27
CA TYR A 101 -1.71 -4.82 -8.13
C TYR A 101 -1.47 -4.05 -6.82
N TYR A 102 -0.50 -3.13 -6.80
CA TYR A 102 -0.24 -2.27 -5.64
C TYR A 102 -1.46 -1.41 -5.26
N ARG A 103 -2.20 -0.89 -6.24
CA ARG A 103 -3.41 -0.10 -5.96
C ARG A 103 -4.55 -0.95 -5.40
N GLN A 104 -4.68 -2.18 -5.89
CA GLN A 104 -5.76 -3.08 -5.43
C GLN A 104 -5.45 -3.73 -4.08
N PHE A 105 -4.18 -4.05 -3.84
CA PHE A 105 -3.71 -4.70 -2.62
C PHE A 105 -2.61 -3.88 -1.93
N PRO A 106 -2.92 -2.67 -1.48
CA PRO A 106 -1.92 -1.76 -0.94
C PRO A 106 -1.50 -2.16 0.47
N ARG A 107 -0.19 -2.22 0.71
CA ARG A 107 0.40 -2.33 2.05
C ARG A 107 0.71 -0.98 2.67
N THR A 108 0.89 0.05 1.82
CA THR A 108 1.12 1.44 2.25
C THR A 108 0.19 2.40 1.52
N GLU A 109 0.07 3.62 2.02
CA GLU A 109 -0.70 4.66 1.35
C GLU A 109 -0.12 5.00 -0.03
N GLU A 110 1.21 4.97 -0.16
CA GLU A 110 1.92 5.19 -1.42
C GLU A 110 1.54 4.14 -2.45
N HIS A 111 1.40 2.88 -2.04
CA HIS A 111 0.91 1.81 -2.93
C HIS A 111 -0.51 2.09 -3.41
N ALA A 112 -1.40 2.52 -2.51
CA ALA A 112 -2.79 2.80 -2.84
C ALA A 112 -2.95 3.93 -3.86
N PHE A 113 -1.99 4.87 -3.91
CA PHE A 113 -2.04 6.06 -4.75
C PHE A 113 -0.96 6.09 -5.84
N ARG A 114 -0.44 4.93 -6.24
CA ARG A 114 0.46 4.84 -7.39
C ARG A 114 -0.22 5.31 -8.68
N ASP A 115 0.52 6.08 -9.47
CA ASP A 115 0.04 6.61 -10.74
C ASP A 115 0.36 5.69 -11.91
N GLU A 116 -0.37 5.84 -13.01
CA GLU A 116 -0.06 5.14 -14.25
C GLU A 116 1.13 5.80 -14.96
N THR A 117 2.03 4.98 -15.48
CA THR A 117 3.27 5.45 -16.11
C THR A 117 3.05 6.18 -17.43
N LYS A 118 1.89 5.96 -18.07
CA LYS A 118 1.61 6.39 -19.46
C LYS A 118 1.48 7.90 -19.65
N ASN A 119 1.15 8.65 -18.61
CA ASN A 119 0.85 10.08 -18.69
C ASN A 119 1.91 10.99 -18.08
N SER A 120 3.03 10.45 -17.65
CA SER A 120 4.10 11.22 -17.02
C SER A 120 5.19 11.62 -18.03
N ILE A 121 5.66 12.87 -17.92
CA ILE A 121 6.86 13.36 -18.63
C ILE A 121 8.13 12.63 -18.12
N PHE A 122 8.08 12.14 -16.88
CA PHE A 122 9.16 11.37 -16.27
C PHE A 122 8.95 9.88 -16.50
N ASN A 123 10.03 9.12 -16.58
CA ASN A 123 9.95 7.66 -16.61
C ASN A 123 9.59 7.14 -15.20
N LEU A 124 8.28 7.10 -14.92
CA LEU A 124 7.75 6.64 -13.63
C LEU A 124 8.14 5.19 -13.33
N THR A 125 8.27 4.34 -14.36
CA THR A 125 8.75 2.97 -14.20
C THR A 125 10.08 2.94 -13.45
N LYS A 126 11.08 3.70 -13.93
CA LYS A 126 12.39 3.77 -13.27
C LYS A 126 12.35 4.41 -11.90
N ILE A 127 11.43 5.36 -11.69
CA ILE A 127 11.26 6.00 -10.38
C ILE A 127 10.68 4.99 -9.39
N TYR A 128 9.66 4.23 -9.76
CA TYR A 128 9.07 3.21 -8.90
C TYR A 128 10.04 2.04 -8.65
N GLU A 129 10.76 1.56 -9.66
CA GLU A 129 11.84 0.59 -9.48
C GLU A 129 12.87 1.04 -8.45
N GLN A 130 13.24 2.33 -8.49
CA GLN A 130 14.20 2.90 -7.54
C GLN A 130 13.59 3.05 -6.13
N ILE A 131 12.32 3.40 -6.02
CA ILE A 131 11.62 3.47 -4.73
C ILE A 131 11.55 2.08 -4.11
N ASP A 132 11.09 1.08 -4.88
CA ASP A 132 10.98 -0.31 -4.42
C ASP A 132 12.35 -0.88 -4.00
N TYR A 133 13.41 -0.56 -4.78
CA TYR A 133 14.79 -0.91 -4.41
C TYR A 133 15.21 -0.23 -3.09
N ASN A 134 14.92 1.06 -2.94
CA ASN A 134 15.28 1.79 -1.74
C ASN A 134 14.54 1.27 -0.50
N GLU A 135 13.26 0.88 -0.64
CA GLU A 135 12.49 0.27 0.46
C GLU A 135 13.06 -1.09 0.86
N ALA A 136 13.46 -1.91 -0.12
CA ALA A 136 14.05 -3.24 0.14
C ALA A 136 15.45 -3.19 0.78
N VAL A 137 16.21 -2.09 0.56
CA VAL A 137 17.61 -1.95 0.99
C VAL A 137 17.77 -0.81 2.02
N ALA A 138 16.69 -0.29 2.56
CA ALA A 138 16.55 1.04 3.17
C ALA A 138 17.51 1.39 4.32
N ASP A 139 18.09 0.45 5.03
CA ASP A 139 18.83 0.77 6.26
C ASP A 139 20.29 1.25 6.07
N GLY A 140 20.73 1.55 4.85
CA GLY A 140 22.12 1.95 4.64
C GLY A 140 22.40 2.95 3.51
N LEU A 141 21.44 3.19 2.63
CA LEU A 141 21.69 3.94 1.39
C LEU A 141 21.44 5.45 1.49
N ILE A 142 20.69 5.93 2.48
CA ILE A 142 20.36 7.34 2.63
C ILE A 142 21.07 7.91 3.85
N SER A 143 22.12 8.70 3.62
CA SER A 143 22.77 9.47 4.66
C SER A 143 22.04 10.80 4.88
N LYS A 144 21.52 11.04 6.08
CA LYS A 144 20.97 12.34 6.47
C LYS A 144 22.10 13.24 6.96
N GLY A 145 22.26 14.38 6.33
CA GLY A 145 23.26 15.39 6.73
C GLY A 145 22.62 16.78 6.82
N ASN A 146 23.17 17.65 7.64
CA ASN A 146 22.80 19.05 7.72
C ASN A 146 23.86 19.91 7.02
N PHE A 147 23.42 20.83 6.17
CA PHE A 147 24.31 21.86 5.61
C PHE A 147 24.59 22.93 6.68
N GLN A 148 25.85 23.16 6.97
CA GLN A 148 26.28 24.30 7.77
C GLN A 148 27.04 25.30 6.87
N TRP A 149 26.53 26.52 6.82
CA TRP A 149 27.25 27.62 6.18
C TRP A 149 28.42 28.05 7.08
N LYS A 150 29.61 28.16 6.48
CA LYS A 150 30.78 28.74 7.14
C LYS A 150 30.80 30.23 6.89
#